data_9949c82bd89d721c9732ea8cdd98bf3e
#
_entry.id   9949c82bd89d721c9732ea8cdd98bf3e
#
_cell.length_a   1.000
_cell.length_b   1.000
_cell.length_c   1.000
_cell.angle_alpha   90.00
_cell.angle_beta   90.00
_cell.angle_gamma   90.00
#
_symmetry.space_group_name_H-M   'P 1'
#
loop_
_entity.id
_entity.type
_entity.pdbx_description
1 polymer ?
#
loop_
_entity_poly.entity_id
_entity_poly.type
_entity_poly.pdbx_seq_one_letter_code
_entity_poly.pdbx_strand_id
1 'polypeptide(L)'
;MTQLFFQAKNFVSKRSLPKLSNVDDLLPNLEYEAYGHWVFENSSASLVDKVNNRLLALQSGATVQPTYTESGVTISTAVGNALVSDLSDTSAQSVTLAAVVKCNNTQLAILLGNLEPNSSKTSSGLSAFVSANKAYLTLKPTAAGSGGIGSLTPASGHNQTTNFFIAVSVNKATKKGIIYVQQNSAELTNEAVYTAAVYESALNNFAVGNNAYTGSNAPANKATFAEAVIFNKALTLDEIKAVATRSKDRMKNRGISF
;
A
#
# COMPACT_ATOMS: atom_id res chain seq x y z
N MET A 1 20.01 -2.70 21.65
CA MET A 1 21.05 -3.53 20.99
C MET A 1 22.22 -2.64 20.62
N THR A 2 23.40 -2.92 21.14
CA THR A 2 24.61 -2.15 20.82
C THR A 2 25.13 -2.65 19.48
N GLN A 3 25.07 -1.82 18.44
CA GLN A 3 25.70 -2.16 17.17
C GLN A 3 27.22 -2.01 17.31
N LEU A 4 27.95 -3.08 16.98
CA LEU A 4 29.39 -3.10 17.01
C LEU A 4 29.92 -2.71 15.64
N PHE A 5 30.56 -1.55 15.54
CA PHE A 5 31.27 -1.14 14.34
C PHE A 5 32.73 -1.59 14.41
N PHE A 6 33.16 -2.37 13.44
CA PHE A 6 34.56 -2.71 13.27
C PHE A 6 35.23 -1.70 12.36
N GLN A 7 36.17 -0.93 12.88
CA GLN A 7 37.08 -0.14 12.07
C GLN A 7 38.30 -0.97 11.74
N ALA A 8 38.39 -1.50 10.52
CA ALA A 8 39.60 -2.15 10.06
C ALA A 8 40.72 -1.11 9.82
N LYS A 9 41.70 -1.06 10.69
CA LYS A 9 42.92 -0.28 10.45
C LYS A 9 43.74 -1.00 9.36
N ASN A 10 44.13 -0.26 8.31
CA ASN A 10 44.92 -0.72 7.18
C ASN A 10 44.19 -1.60 6.13
N PHE A 11 42.89 -1.44 5.95
CA PHE A 11 42.21 -2.04 4.80
C PHE A 11 42.52 -1.21 3.53
N VAL A 12 43.31 -1.78 2.63
CA VAL A 12 43.58 -1.19 1.31
C VAL A 12 42.75 -1.93 0.28
N SER A 13 41.64 -1.36 -0.17
CA SER A 13 40.88 -1.89 -1.29
C SER A 13 41.49 -1.43 -2.61
N LYS A 14 41.77 -2.36 -3.53
CA LYS A 14 42.15 -2.06 -4.92
C LYS A 14 40.92 -1.63 -5.77
N ARG A 15 39.71 -1.64 -5.22
CA ARG A 15 38.49 -1.15 -5.87
C ARG A 15 38.15 0.22 -5.31
N SER A 16 37.77 1.14 -6.19
CA SER A 16 37.15 2.40 -5.79
C SER A 16 35.78 2.04 -5.19
N LEU A 17 35.69 2.03 -3.87
CA LEU A 17 34.41 1.89 -3.18
C LEU A 17 33.71 3.25 -3.19
N PRO A 18 32.39 3.31 -3.37
CA PRO A 18 31.65 4.55 -3.22
C PRO A 18 31.89 5.12 -1.82
N LYS A 19 32.17 6.40 -1.72
CA LYS A 19 32.24 7.09 -0.43
C LYS A 19 30.86 7.10 0.17
N LEU A 20 30.71 6.46 1.33
CA LEU A 20 29.54 6.65 2.16
C LEU A 20 29.59 8.07 2.72
N SER A 21 28.67 8.90 2.29
CA SER A 21 28.59 10.30 2.70
C SER A 21 27.91 10.44 4.07
N ASN A 22 27.09 9.48 4.45
CA ASN A 22 26.36 9.45 5.72
C ASN A 22 26.19 8.01 6.22
N VAL A 23 26.14 7.82 7.54
CA VAL A 23 25.80 6.52 8.16
C VAL A 23 24.38 6.07 7.79
N ASP A 24 23.48 6.99 7.52
CA ASP A 24 22.12 6.71 7.08
C ASP A 24 22.07 6.00 5.72
N ASP A 25 23.11 6.15 4.87
CA ASP A 25 23.24 5.43 3.61
C ASP A 25 23.49 3.92 3.80
N LEU A 26 23.85 3.50 5.02
CA LEU A 26 24.07 2.09 5.38
C LEU A 26 22.83 1.40 5.93
N LEU A 27 21.87 2.18 6.41
CA LEU A 27 20.65 1.63 6.97
C LEU A 27 19.58 1.56 5.87
N PRO A 28 18.94 0.41 5.67
CA PRO A 28 17.75 0.37 4.84
C PRO A 28 16.79 1.42 5.38
N ASN A 29 16.33 2.34 4.55
CA ASN A 29 15.38 3.38 4.94
C ASN A 29 13.98 2.77 5.09
N LEU A 30 13.82 1.86 6.08
CA LEU A 30 12.62 1.08 6.31
C LEU A 30 11.62 1.84 7.21
N GLU A 31 10.36 1.47 7.09
CA GLU A 31 9.28 2.01 7.94
C GLU A 31 9.20 1.19 9.24
N TYR A 32 10.11 1.44 10.20
CA TYR A 32 10.23 0.66 11.42
C TYR A 32 9.00 0.73 12.34
N GLU A 33 8.18 1.79 12.22
CA GLU A 33 6.92 1.91 12.97
C GLU A 33 5.72 1.27 12.25
N ALA A 34 5.94 0.70 11.06
CA ALA A 34 4.89 0.04 10.33
C ALA A 34 4.49 -1.28 11.01
N TYR A 35 3.23 -1.65 10.85
CA TYR A 35 2.76 -2.99 11.16
C TYR A 35 3.48 -4.02 10.29
N GLY A 36 3.67 -3.72 9.00
CA GLY A 36 4.49 -4.47 8.07
C GLY A 36 4.94 -3.62 6.89
N HIS A 37 6.15 -3.87 6.42
CA HIS A 37 6.77 -3.19 5.29
C HIS A 37 7.38 -4.22 4.33
N TRP A 38 6.77 -4.38 3.18
CA TRP A 38 7.18 -5.31 2.12
C TRP A 38 7.82 -4.57 0.97
N VAL A 39 9.05 -4.95 0.66
CA VAL A 39 9.75 -4.55 -0.57
C VAL A 39 9.79 -5.76 -1.47
N PHE A 40 8.99 -5.73 -2.53
CA PHE A 40 8.81 -6.88 -3.41
C PHE A 40 9.94 -7.02 -4.41
N GLU A 41 10.44 -8.23 -4.55
CA GLU A 41 11.57 -8.62 -5.39
C GLU A 41 11.21 -9.89 -6.18
N ASN A 42 12.21 -10.47 -6.87
CA ASN A 42 12.09 -11.56 -7.83
C ASN A 42 11.74 -12.94 -7.24
N SER A 43 11.27 -13.01 -6.00
CA SER A 43 10.83 -14.28 -5.41
C SER A 43 9.74 -14.11 -4.36
N SER A 44 9.06 -15.20 -4.02
CA SER A 44 8.07 -15.24 -2.94
C SER A 44 8.66 -14.97 -1.55
N ALA A 45 9.98 -15.05 -1.38
CA ALA A 45 10.64 -14.65 -0.13
C ALA A 45 10.40 -13.16 0.20
N SER A 46 10.11 -12.32 -0.80
CA SER A 46 9.76 -10.91 -0.62
C SER A 46 8.36 -10.68 -0.03
N LEU A 47 7.55 -11.72 0.12
CA LEU A 47 6.27 -11.66 0.84
C LEU A 47 6.44 -11.62 2.37
N VAL A 48 7.63 -11.84 2.88
CA VAL A 48 7.99 -11.63 4.29
C VAL A 48 8.45 -10.19 4.46
N ASP A 49 7.79 -9.44 5.35
CA ASP A 49 8.11 -8.05 5.58
C ASP A 49 9.50 -7.87 6.21
N LYS A 50 10.11 -6.73 5.93
CA LYS A 50 11.51 -6.40 6.30
C LYS A 50 11.66 -5.91 7.75
N VAL A 51 10.56 -5.67 8.47
CA VAL A 51 10.58 -5.03 9.80
C VAL A 51 10.18 -6.01 10.91
N ASN A 52 9.08 -6.73 10.73
CA ASN A 52 8.48 -7.59 11.77
C ASN A 52 8.40 -9.08 11.36
N ASN A 53 8.94 -9.45 10.19
CA ASN A 53 8.88 -10.80 9.62
C ASN A 53 7.44 -11.32 9.41
N ARG A 54 6.48 -10.45 9.13
CA ARG A 54 5.10 -10.83 8.83
C ARG A 54 4.97 -11.30 7.39
N LEU A 55 4.16 -12.31 7.18
CA LEU A 55 3.92 -12.88 5.86
C LEU A 55 2.66 -12.27 5.22
N LEU A 56 2.78 -11.82 3.98
CA LEU A 56 1.62 -11.67 3.10
C LEU A 56 1.32 -13.02 2.46
N ALA A 57 0.21 -13.63 2.83
CA ALA A 57 -0.21 -14.90 2.27
C ALA A 57 -1.04 -14.71 0.99
N LEU A 58 -0.77 -15.50 -0.05
CA LEU A 58 -1.69 -15.55 -1.19
C LEU A 58 -3.05 -16.04 -0.70
N GLN A 59 -4.12 -15.36 -1.11
CA GLN A 59 -5.48 -15.69 -0.70
C GLN A 59 -5.83 -17.14 -1.06
N SER A 60 -6.49 -17.83 -0.14
CA SER A 60 -6.98 -19.20 -0.39
C SER A 60 -8.00 -19.20 -1.53
N GLY A 61 -7.81 -20.10 -2.49
CA GLY A 61 -8.65 -20.18 -3.69
C GLY A 61 -8.29 -19.17 -4.80
N ALA A 62 -7.15 -18.47 -4.68
CA ALA A 62 -6.68 -17.59 -5.75
C ALA A 62 -6.56 -18.35 -7.09
N THR A 63 -7.14 -17.77 -8.13
CA THR A 63 -7.21 -18.37 -9.48
C THR A 63 -6.01 -18.00 -10.34
N VAL A 64 -5.29 -16.94 -9.96
CA VAL A 64 -4.10 -16.45 -10.69
C VAL A 64 -2.92 -16.37 -9.71
N GLN A 65 -1.85 -17.07 -10.04
CA GLN A 65 -0.64 -17.03 -9.23
C GLN A 65 0.11 -15.70 -9.43
N PRO A 66 0.70 -15.13 -8.39
CA PRO A 66 1.60 -13.98 -8.49
C PRO A 66 2.81 -14.29 -9.37
N THR A 67 3.27 -13.28 -10.10
CA THR A 67 4.56 -13.35 -10.79
C THR A 67 5.54 -12.37 -10.16
N TYR A 68 6.80 -12.76 -10.03
CA TYR A 68 7.83 -12.01 -9.35
C TYR A 68 8.89 -11.56 -10.35
N THR A 69 9.32 -10.31 -10.23
CA THR A 69 10.38 -9.71 -11.04
C THR A 69 11.25 -8.82 -10.15
N GLU A 70 12.38 -8.37 -10.65
CA GLU A 70 13.22 -7.37 -9.96
C GLU A 70 12.45 -6.08 -9.63
N SER A 71 11.44 -5.75 -10.44
CA SER A 71 10.60 -4.57 -10.22
C SER A 71 9.50 -4.76 -9.17
N GLY A 72 9.22 -6.01 -8.75
CA GLY A 72 8.20 -6.29 -7.75
C GLY A 72 7.34 -7.52 -8.04
N VAL A 73 6.21 -7.61 -7.33
CA VAL A 73 5.21 -8.66 -7.50
C VAL A 73 4.04 -8.17 -8.34
N THR A 74 3.68 -8.95 -9.34
CA THR A 74 2.49 -8.70 -10.18
C THR A 74 1.38 -9.66 -9.78
N ILE A 75 0.23 -9.13 -9.43
CA ILE A 75 -0.98 -9.89 -9.08
C ILE A 75 -2.15 -9.50 -9.98
N SER A 76 -3.11 -10.41 -10.14
CA SER A 76 -4.40 -10.07 -10.74
C SER A 76 -5.20 -9.18 -9.80
N THR A 77 -5.90 -8.17 -10.35
CA THR A 77 -6.81 -7.31 -9.58
C THR A 77 -8.24 -7.87 -9.52
N ALA A 78 -8.48 -9.04 -10.11
CA ALA A 78 -9.74 -9.75 -9.94
C ALA A 78 -9.92 -10.20 -8.48
N VAL A 79 -11.18 -10.24 -8.04
CA VAL A 79 -11.53 -10.66 -6.68
C VAL A 79 -10.91 -12.03 -6.34
N GLY A 80 -10.42 -12.16 -5.11
CA GLY A 80 -9.89 -13.43 -4.61
C GLY A 80 -8.41 -13.69 -4.94
N ASN A 81 -7.69 -12.73 -5.52
CA ASN A 81 -6.28 -12.89 -5.92
C ASN A 81 -5.32 -11.96 -5.14
N ALA A 82 -5.69 -11.57 -3.93
CA ALA A 82 -4.90 -10.67 -3.10
C ALA A 82 -3.78 -11.38 -2.33
N LEU A 83 -2.82 -10.59 -1.88
CA LEU A 83 -1.84 -10.94 -0.86
C LEU A 83 -2.37 -10.42 0.49
N VAL A 84 -2.79 -11.31 1.37
CA VAL A 84 -3.51 -11.00 2.60
C VAL A 84 -2.55 -10.93 3.78
N SER A 85 -2.64 -9.86 4.58
CA SER A 85 -1.90 -9.72 5.83
C SER A 85 -2.62 -10.44 6.98
N ASP A 86 -1.97 -10.53 8.12
CA ASP A 86 -2.57 -11.00 9.38
C ASP A 86 -3.24 -9.86 10.19
N LEU A 87 -3.27 -8.62 9.66
CA LEU A 87 -3.93 -7.49 10.31
C LEU A 87 -5.45 -7.55 10.05
N SER A 88 -6.20 -7.82 11.10
CA SER A 88 -7.67 -7.76 11.07
C SER A 88 -8.17 -6.32 11.18
N ASP A 89 -9.37 -6.09 10.66
CA ASP A 89 -10.07 -4.81 10.77
C ASP A 89 -10.94 -4.78 12.02
N THR A 90 -10.83 -3.72 12.79
CA THR A 90 -11.69 -3.48 13.95
C THR A 90 -12.28 -2.06 13.89
N SER A 91 -13.44 -1.86 14.50
CA SER A 91 -14.10 -0.54 14.51
C SER A 91 -13.30 0.54 15.22
N ALA A 92 -12.42 0.16 16.14
CA ALA A 92 -11.61 1.10 16.93
C ALA A 92 -10.25 1.41 16.28
N GLN A 93 -9.71 0.50 15.49
CA GLN A 93 -8.35 0.61 14.97
C GLN A 93 -8.28 1.48 13.72
N SER A 94 -7.54 2.58 13.80
CA SER A 94 -7.16 3.39 12.64
C SER A 94 -6.09 2.69 11.81
N VAL A 95 -6.00 3.00 10.52
CA VAL A 95 -5.08 2.33 9.61
C VAL A 95 -4.56 3.30 8.55
N THR A 96 -3.32 3.07 8.13
CA THR A 96 -2.76 3.67 6.92
C THR A 96 -2.22 2.57 6.03
N LEU A 97 -2.58 2.60 4.76
CA LEU A 97 -2.13 1.68 3.72
C LEU A 97 -1.39 2.48 2.65
N ALA A 98 -0.20 2.05 2.28
CA ALA A 98 0.58 2.70 1.24
C ALA A 98 1.23 1.69 0.30
N ALA A 99 1.45 2.08 -0.96
CA ALA A 99 2.15 1.25 -1.93
C ALA A 99 2.83 2.08 -3.03
N VAL A 100 3.90 1.53 -3.59
CA VAL A 100 4.41 1.91 -4.90
C VAL A 100 3.94 0.86 -5.91
N VAL A 101 3.17 1.30 -6.90
CA VAL A 101 2.43 0.40 -7.79
C VAL A 101 2.28 0.96 -9.19
N LYS A 102 2.07 0.09 -10.17
CA LYS A 102 1.54 0.42 -11.50
C LYS A 102 0.53 -0.63 -11.95
N CYS A 103 -0.44 -0.22 -12.77
CA CYS A 103 -1.40 -1.12 -13.40
C CYS A 103 -1.02 -1.40 -14.85
N ASN A 104 -1.50 -2.51 -15.40
CA ASN A 104 -1.27 -2.83 -16.81
C ASN A 104 -2.23 -2.09 -17.78
N ASN A 105 -3.27 -1.46 -17.25
CA ASN A 105 -4.28 -0.72 -18.01
C ASN A 105 -4.98 0.33 -17.12
N THR A 106 -5.97 1.04 -17.67
CA THR A 106 -6.72 2.10 -16.97
C THR A 106 -8.06 1.63 -16.38
N GLN A 107 -8.30 0.31 -16.35
CA GLN A 107 -9.51 -0.25 -15.75
C GLN A 107 -9.47 -0.14 -14.22
N LEU A 108 -10.62 -0.37 -13.60
CA LEU A 108 -10.73 -0.42 -12.15
C LEU A 108 -9.81 -1.50 -11.57
N ALA A 109 -8.97 -1.09 -10.64
CA ALA A 109 -8.06 -1.96 -9.91
C ALA A 109 -8.09 -1.62 -8.42
N ILE A 110 -8.52 -2.57 -7.59
CA ILE A 110 -8.37 -2.48 -6.13
C ILE A 110 -6.90 -2.74 -5.81
N LEU A 111 -6.27 -1.81 -5.13
CA LEU A 111 -4.83 -1.87 -4.84
C LEU A 111 -4.54 -2.29 -3.40
N LEU A 112 -5.26 -1.72 -2.45
CA LEU A 112 -5.03 -1.94 -1.02
C LEU A 112 -6.36 -1.92 -0.28
N GLY A 113 -6.49 -2.69 0.77
CA GLY A 113 -7.64 -2.62 1.65
C GLY A 113 -8.28 -3.96 1.96
N ASN A 114 -9.53 -3.90 2.39
CA ASN A 114 -10.31 -5.07 2.79
C ASN A 114 -11.80 -4.90 2.44
N LEU A 115 -12.11 -3.99 1.51
CA LEU A 115 -13.50 -3.70 1.12
C LEU A 115 -14.18 -4.96 0.59
N GLU A 116 -15.32 -5.27 1.15
CA GLU A 116 -16.18 -6.37 0.71
C GLU A 116 -17.62 -5.88 0.43
N PRO A 117 -18.30 -6.39 -0.59
CA PRO A 117 -19.72 -6.25 -0.71
C PRO A 117 -20.39 -7.18 0.28
N ASN A 118 -21.43 -6.71 0.98
CA ASN A 118 -22.29 -7.62 1.71
C ASN A 118 -23.53 -7.98 0.89
N SER A 119 -24.20 -9.05 1.27
CA SER A 119 -25.40 -9.57 0.56
C SER A 119 -26.61 -8.63 0.54
N SER A 120 -26.61 -7.59 1.38
CA SER A 120 -27.69 -6.61 1.53
C SER A 120 -27.49 -5.34 0.71
N LYS A 121 -26.62 -5.33 -0.29
CA LYS A 121 -26.20 -4.16 -1.08
C LYS A 121 -25.41 -3.11 -0.29
N THR A 122 -24.95 -3.44 0.88
CA THR A 122 -24.02 -2.64 1.66
C THR A 122 -22.61 -3.16 1.44
N SER A 123 -21.61 -2.33 1.72
CA SER A 123 -20.21 -2.72 1.72
C SER A 123 -19.63 -2.45 3.09
N SER A 124 -18.67 -3.25 3.51
CA SER A 124 -17.88 -3.02 4.71
C SER A 124 -16.42 -2.85 4.40
N GLY A 125 -15.66 -2.30 5.33
CA GLY A 125 -14.23 -2.04 5.16
C GLY A 125 -13.90 -0.81 4.32
N LEU A 126 -12.67 -0.78 3.85
CA LEU A 126 -12.13 0.31 3.05
C LEU A 126 -11.28 -0.21 1.89
N SER A 127 -11.11 0.60 0.86
CA SER A 127 -10.11 0.35 -0.18
C SER A 127 -9.51 1.61 -0.76
N ALA A 128 -8.23 1.50 -1.14
CA ALA A 128 -7.60 2.35 -2.12
C ALA A 128 -7.69 1.66 -3.48
N PHE A 129 -8.30 2.32 -4.46
CA PHE A 129 -8.41 1.80 -5.81
C PHE A 129 -8.14 2.88 -6.86
N VAL A 130 -7.89 2.46 -8.08
CA VAL A 130 -7.72 3.35 -9.23
C VAL A 130 -8.68 2.96 -10.35
N SER A 131 -9.09 3.94 -11.15
CA SER A 131 -9.90 3.73 -12.34
C SER A 131 -9.78 4.95 -13.25
N ALA A 132 -9.60 4.75 -14.55
CA ALA A 132 -9.52 5.82 -15.54
C ALA A 132 -8.54 6.95 -15.15
N ASN A 133 -7.36 6.56 -14.66
CA ASN A 133 -6.28 7.47 -14.21
C ASN A 133 -6.65 8.35 -13.00
N LYS A 134 -7.61 7.93 -12.20
CA LYS A 134 -7.96 8.57 -10.92
C LYS A 134 -7.79 7.59 -9.77
N ALA A 135 -7.34 8.09 -8.63
CA ALA A 135 -7.24 7.32 -7.40
C ALA A 135 -8.42 7.64 -6.48
N TYR A 136 -8.84 6.66 -5.71
CA TYR A 136 -10.00 6.74 -4.84
C TYR A 136 -9.72 6.08 -3.50
N LEU A 137 -10.18 6.71 -2.42
CA LEU A 137 -10.41 6.06 -1.14
C LEU A 137 -11.91 5.84 -1.00
N THR A 138 -12.33 4.59 -0.94
CA THR A 138 -13.70 4.22 -0.54
C THR A 138 -13.69 3.74 0.90
N LEU A 139 -14.61 4.26 1.68
CA LEU A 139 -14.82 3.91 3.08
C LEU A 139 -16.31 3.69 3.32
N LYS A 140 -16.66 2.58 3.93
CA LYS A 140 -18.04 2.25 4.29
C LYS A 140 -18.17 2.19 5.82
N PRO A 141 -18.56 3.29 6.46
CA PRO A 141 -18.60 3.38 7.91
C PRO A 141 -19.87 2.80 8.53
N THR A 142 -20.87 2.43 7.73
CA THR A 142 -22.10 1.78 8.22
C THR A 142 -22.57 0.65 7.31
N ALA A 143 -23.19 -0.38 7.89
CA ALA A 143 -23.79 -1.50 7.15
C ALA A 143 -24.88 -1.02 6.17
N ALA A 144 -25.61 0.04 6.48
CA ALA A 144 -26.66 0.59 5.60
C ALA A 144 -26.12 1.26 4.32
N GLY A 145 -24.84 1.35 4.14
CA GLY A 145 -24.19 1.82 2.90
C GLY A 145 -24.47 3.28 2.50
N SER A 146 -25.28 3.99 3.27
CA SER A 146 -25.81 5.32 2.93
C SER A 146 -25.10 6.50 3.59
N GLY A 147 -23.97 6.31 4.21
CA GLY A 147 -23.29 7.37 4.97
C GLY A 147 -21.77 7.37 4.89
N GLY A 148 -21.21 6.58 4.01
CA GLY A 148 -19.77 6.54 3.83
C GLY A 148 -19.22 7.71 3.01
N ILE A 149 -17.92 7.90 3.04
CA ILE A 149 -17.25 8.62 1.97
C ILE A 149 -17.51 7.78 0.72
N GLY A 150 -18.39 8.25 -0.17
CA GLY A 150 -18.70 7.52 -1.41
C GLY A 150 -17.41 7.18 -2.15
N SER A 151 -16.65 8.17 -2.53
CA SER A 151 -15.27 8.01 -3.01
C SER A 151 -14.55 9.34 -2.85
N LEU A 152 -13.54 9.37 -1.99
CA LEU A 152 -12.63 10.51 -1.87
C LEU A 152 -11.59 10.40 -2.97
N THR A 153 -11.47 11.43 -3.81
CA THR A 153 -10.51 11.47 -4.91
C THR A 153 -9.81 12.82 -4.95
N PRO A 154 -8.51 12.90 -5.29
CA PRO A 154 -7.85 14.15 -5.61
C PRO A 154 -8.50 14.84 -6.82
N ALA A 155 -8.35 16.16 -6.89
CA ALA A 155 -8.93 16.97 -7.97
C ALA A 155 -8.37 16.62 -9.37
N SER A 156 -7.11 16.19 -9.43
CA SER A 156 -6.41 15.80 -10.66
C SER A 156 -6.17 14.31 -10.74
N GLY A 157 -6.03 13.78 -11.95
CA GLY A 157 -5.65 12.39 -12.21
C GLY A 157 -4.13 12.20 -12.24
N HIS A 158 -3.72 10.94 -12.32
CA HIS A 158 -2.34 10.46 -12.50
C HIS A 158 -2.33 9.37 -13.57
N ASN A 159 -1.16 9.01 -14.10
CA ASN A 159 -1.07 7.89 -15.02
C ASN A 159 -0.92 6.57 -14.25
N GLN A 160 -2.00 5.77 -14.17
CA GLN A 160 -1.98 4.50 -13.42
C GLN A 160 -1.18 3.38 -14.11
N THR A 161 -0.76 3.57 -15.37
CA THR A 161 0.04 2.56 -16.10
C THR A 161 1.56 2.74 -15.92
N THR A 162 1.99 3.81 -15.29
CA THR A 162 3.37 4.02 -14.83
C THR A 162 3.43 3.98 -13.31
N ASN A 163 4.61 3.82 -12.71
CA ASN A 163 4.72 3.77 -11.27
C ASN A 163 4.20 5.05 -10.61
N PHE A 164 3.51 4.88 -9.51
CA PHE A 164 3.07 5.96 -8.62
C PHE A 164 3.06 5.45 -7.17
N PHE A 165 3.23 6.37 -6.25
CA PHE A 165 2.97 6.11 -4.84
C PHE A 165 1.52 6.46 -4.54
N ILE A 166 0.84 5.60 -3.80
CA ILE A 166 -0.51 5.85 -3.28
C ILE A 166 -0.52 5.55 -1.79
N ALA A 167 -1.18 6.40 -1.01
CA ALA A 167 -1.46 6.12 0.39
C ALA A 167 -2.88 6.55 0.75
N VAL A 168 -3.50 5.78 1.62
CA VAL A 168 -4.78 6.10 2.25
C VAL A 168 -4.64 5.97 3.75
N SER A 169 -5.14 6.96 4.49
CA SER A 169 -5.15 6.96 5.95
C SER A 169 -6.58 7.16 6.44
N VAL A 170 -7.01 6.34 7.39
CA VAL A 170 -8.34 6.40 7.98
C VAL A 170 -8.22 6.48 9.49
N ASN A 171 -8.58 7.63 10.04
CA ASN A 171 -8.69 7.84 11.47
C ASN A 171 -10.14 7.59 11.91
N LYS A 172 -10.39 6.46 12.55
CA LYS A 172 -11.73 6.05 12.94
C LYS A 172 -12.26 6.84 14.13
N ALA A 173 -11.39 7.35 15.01
CA ALA A 173 -11.79 8.16 16.14
C ALA A 173 -12.28 9.54 15.73
N THR A 174 -11.57 10.18 14.80
CA THR A 174 -11.95 11.51 14.27
C THR A 174 -12.81 11.44 13.01
N LYS A 175 -13.05 10.24 12.48
CA LYS A 175 -13.81 9.98 11.24
C LYS A 175 -13.20 10.71 10.03
N LYS A 176 -11.88 10.79 9.96
CA LYS A 176 -11.18 11.47 8.88
C LYS A 176 -10.52 10.46 7.94
N GLY A 177 -10.74 10.64 6.64
CA GLY A 177 -10.05 9.93 5.57
C GLY A 177 -9.11 10.86 4.82
N ILE A 178 -7.93 10.37 4.45
CA ILE A 178 -6.93 11.05 3.63
C ILE A 178 -6.59 10.13 2.47
N ILE A 179 -6.49 10.67 1.26
CA ILE A 179 -5.84 10.03 0.12
C ILE A 179 -4.70 10.91 -0.38
N TYR A 180 -3.58 10.28 -0.65
CA TYR A 180 -2.40 10.93 -1.21
C TYR A 180 -1.85 10.09 -2.37
N VAL A 181 -1.51 10.75 -3.47
CA VAL A 181 -0.85 10.15 -4.63
C VAL A 181 0.34 11.01 -5.01
N GLN A 182 1.48 10.38 -5.25
CA GLN A 182 2.66 11.05 -5.81
C GLN A 182 3.10 10.35 -7.08
N GLN A 183 3.31 11.13 -8.13
CA GLN A 183 3.86 10.65 -9.39
C GLN A 183 4.75 11.73 -10.01
N ASN A 184 5.99 11.40 -10.32
CA ASN A 184 7.03 12.35 -10.72
C ASN A 184 7.21 13.45 -9.64
N SER A 185 6.94 14.71 -9.98
CA SER A 185 6.96 15.84 -9.06
C SER A 185 5.56 16.27 -8.59
N ALA A 186 4.50 15.61 -9.09
CA ALA A 186 3.13 15.96 -8.74
C ALA A 186 2.70 15.25 -7.46
N GLU A 187 2.18 16.02 -6.53
CA GLU A 187 1.52 15.56 -5.30
C GLU A 187 0.03 15.86 -5.40
N LEU A 188 -0.78 14.83 -5.26
CA LEU A 188 -2.23 14.91 -5.34
C LEU A 188 -2.81 14.44 -4.02
N THR A 189 -3.67 15.23 -3.40
CA THR A 189 -4.26 14.88 -2.11
C THR A 189 -5.71 15.31 -2.01
N ASN A 190 -6.45 14.62 -1.17
CA ASN A 190 -7.74 15.07 -0.68
C ASN A 190 -7.99 14.51 0.72
N GLU A 191 -8.75 15.25 1.52
CA GLU A 191 -9.13 14.87 2.88
C GLU A 191 -10.62 15.12 3.08
N ALA A 192 -11.29 14.24 3.82
CA ALA A 192 -12.68 14.44 4.19
C ALA A 192 -12.99 13.84 5.56
N VAL A 193 -13.96 14.44 6.25
CA VAL A 193 -14.58 13.87 7.44
C VAL A 193 -15.86 13.16 6.99
N TYR A 194 -16.02 11.91 7.35
CA TYR A 194 -17.25 11.17 7.07
C TYR A 194 -18.25 11.29 8.22
N THR A 195 -19.54 11.36 7.88
CA THR A 195 -20.61 11.69 8.83
C THR A 195 -21.23 10.49 9.51
N ALA A 196 -20.92 9.28 9.06
CA ALA A 196 -21.52 8.09 9.63
C ALA A 196 -21.10 7.85 11.08
N ALA A 197 -22.06 7.43 11.90
CA ALA A 197 -21.85 7.27 13.34
C ALA A 197 -20.96 6.07 13.67
N VAL A 198 -20.98 5.00 12.85
CA VAL A 198 -20.31 3.73 13.11
C VAL A 198 -19.53 3.32 11.88
N TYR A 199 -18.26 2.95 12.06
CA TYR A 199 -17.48 2.31 11.02
C TYR A 199 -17.88 0.83 10.90
N GLU A 200 -18.15 0.38 9.70
CA GLU A 200 -18.39 -1.02 9.43
C GLU A 200 -17.10 -1.72 9.08
N SER A 201 -16.60 -2.51 10.01
CA SER A 201 -15.39 -3.32 9.80
C SER A 201 -15.68 -4.47 8.85
N ALA A 202 -14.78 -4.74 7.92
CA ALA A 202 -14.82 -5.93 7.10
C ALA A 202 -14.42 -7.17 7.93
N LEU A 203 -14.96 -8.33 7.57
CA LEU A 203 -14.54 -9.60 8.15
C LEU A 203 -13.16 -10.03 7.64
N ASN A 204 -12.76 -9.52 6.46
CA ASN A 204 -11.48 -9.82 5.87
C ASN A 204 -10.36 -8.95 6.43
N ASN A 205 -9.18 -9.53 6.54
CA ASN A 205 -7.96 -8.79 6.87
C ASN A 205 -7.57 -7.82 5.75
N PHE A 206 -6.76 -6.82 6.10
CA PHE A 206 -6.18 -5.92 5.12
C PHE A 206 -5.25 -6.67 4.16
N ALA A 207 -5.28 -6.27 2.88
CA ALA A 207 -4.58 -6.95 1.83
C ALA A 207 -3.97 -5.97 0.81
N VAL A 208 -2.97 -6.47 0.08
CA VAL A 208 -2.46 -5.90 -1.17
C VAL A 208 -3.20 -6.58 -2.31
N GLY A 209 -3.93 -5.79 -3.11
CA GLY A 209 -4.84 -6.30 -4.14
C GLY A 209 -6.27 -6.47 -3.67
N ASN A 210 -7.06 -7.17 -4.47
CA ASN A 210 -8.51 -7.33 -4.27
C ASN A 210 -8.84 -8.66 -3.60
N ASN A 211 -9.13 -8.62 -2.30
CA ASN A 211 -9.48 -9.83 -1.56
C ASN A 211 -10.97 -10.22 -1.65
N ALA A 212 -11.90 -9.24 -1.75
CA ALA A 212 -13.31 -9.58 -1.63
C ALA A 212 -14.26 -8.76 -2.52
N TYR A 213 -13.82 -7.66 -3.12
CA TYR A 213 -14.72 -6.78 -3.86
C TYR A 213 -15.06 -7.34 -5.23
N THR A 214 -16.31 -7.77 -5.42
CA THR A 214 -16.80 -8.44 -6.64
C THR A 214 -17.03 -7.50 -7.82
N GLY A 215 -17.01 -6.17 -7.63
CA GLY A 215 -17.14 -5.18 -8.70
C GLY A 215 -15.92 -5.08 -9.64
N SER A 216 -14.82 -5.74 -9.31
CA SER A 216 -13.64 -5.86 -10.17
C SER A 216 -13.31 -7.34 -10.35
N ASN A 217 -13.69 -7.91 -11.48
CA ASN A 217 -13.58 -9.35 -11.72
C ASN A 217 -12.99 -9.68 -13.10
N ALA A 218 -12.03 -8.89 -13.58
CA ALA A 218 -11.33 -9.16 -14.84
C ALA A 218 -9.92 -9.72 -14.56
N PRO A 219 -9.69 -11.04 -14.71
CA PRO A 219 -8.39 -11.67 -14.39
C PRO A 219 -7.22 -11.12 -15.20
N ALA A 220 -7.49 -10.55 -16.38
CA ALA A 220 -6.48 -9.92 -17.25
C ALA A 220 -5.97 -8.58 -16.67
N ASN A 221 -6.72 -7.94 -15.79
CA ASN A 221 -6.28 -6.71 -15.13
C ASN A 221 -5.26 -7.07 -14.05
N LYS A 222 -4.11 -6.41 -14.10
CA LYS A 222 -2.98 -6.70 -13.20
C LYS A 222 -2.42 -5.41 -12.61
N ALA A 223 -1.91 -5.54 -11.40
CA ALA A 223 -1.11 -4.50 -10.75
C ALA A 223 0.25 -5.08 -10.35
N THR A 224 1.32 -4.32 -10.58
CA THR A 224 2.67 -4.65 -10.15
C THR A 224 3.03 -3.74 -8.98
N PHE A 225 3.27 -4.34 -7.83
CA PHE A 225 3.66 -3.67 -6.60
C PHE A 225 5.17 -3.79 -6.41
N ALA A 226 5.85 -2.65 -6.29
CA ALA A 226 7.26 -2.62 -5.93
C ALA A 226 7.44 -2.58 -4.40
N GLU A 227 6.47 -1.98 -3.70
CA GLU A 227 6.46 -1.81 -2.26
C GLU A 227 5.03 -1.77 -1.73
N ALA A 228 4.83 -2.27 -0.50
CA ALA A 228 3.62 -2.05 0.27
C ALA A 228 3.97 -1.81 1.75
N VAL A 229 3.25 -0.90 2.39
CA VAL A 229 3.41 -0.58 3.81
C VAL A 229 2.03 -0.51 4.46
N ILE A 230 1.89 -1.16 5.60
CA ILE A 230 0.68 -1.11 6.42
C ILE A 230 1.06 -0.54 7.79
N PHE A 231 0.36 0.49 8.23
CA PHE A 231 0.44 0.98 9.62
C PHE A 231 -0.88 0.69 10.31
N ASN A 232 -0.83 0.20 11.53
CA ASN A 232 -2.00 0.01 12.39
C ASN A 232 -2.39 1.30 13.15
N LYS A 233 -2.10 2.44 12.55
CA LYS A 233 -2.45 3.80 13.00
C LYS A 233 -2.78 4.68 11.80
N ALA A 234 -3.54 5.75 12.03
CA ALA A 234 -3.73 6.79 11.04
C ALA A 234 -2.51 7.71 11.05
N LEU A 235 -1.88 7.88 9.89
CA LEU A 235 -0.86 8.89 9.66
C LEU A 235 -1.51 10.20 9.23
N THR A 236 -0.92 11.31 9.65
CA THR A 236 -1.22 12.65 9.12
C THR A 236 -0.73 12.80 7.69
N LEU A 237 -1.16 13.84 6.99
CA LEU A 237 -0.70 14.11 5.62
C LEU A 237 0.83 14.31 5.57
N ASP A 238 1.42 15.00 6.55
CA ASP A 238 2.87 15.23 6.59
C ASP A 238 3.65 13.92 6.83
N GLU A 239 3.15 13.05 7.71
CA GLU A 239 3.73 11.71 7.90
C GLU A 239 3.65 10.85 6.63
N ILE A 240 2.51 10.92 5.89
CA ILE A 240 2.35 10.23 4.60
C ILE A 240 3.37 10.76 3.58
N LYS A 241 3.56 12.07 3.48
CA LYS A 241 4.57 12.69 2.60
C LYS A 241 5.99 12.25 2.97
N ALA A 242 6.28 12.13 4.25
CA ALA A 242 7.57 11.61 4.71
C ALA A 242 7.77 10.15 4.31
N VAL A 243 6.73 9.29 4.42
CA VAL A 243 6.76 7.91 3.90
C VAL A 243 6.99 7.90 2.39
N ALA A 244 6.27 8.73 1.62
CA ALA A 244 6.44 8.82 0.17
C ALA A 244 7.86 9.23 -0.24
N THR A 245 8.48 10.16 0.49
CA THR A 245 9.87 10.58 0.26
C THR A 245 10.83 9.43 0.49
N ARG A 246 10.72 8.72 1.61
CA ARG A 246 11.56 7.54 1.89
C ARG A 246 11.33 6.40 0.88
N SER A 247 10.08 6.17 0.46
CA SER A 247 9.75 5.22 -0.62
C SER A 247 10.43 5.60 -1.93
N LYS A 248 10.43 6.91 -2.28
CA LYS A 248 11.08 7.41 -3.49
C LYS A 248 12.58 7.13 -3.49
N ASP A 249 13.24 7.34 -2.37
CA ASP A 249 14.68 7.07 -2.22
C ASP A 249 14.98 5.57 -2.32
N ARG A 250 14.19 4.71 -1.66
CA ARG A 250 14.30 3.24 -1.79
C ARG A 250 14.12 2.77 -3.22
N MET A 251 13.09 3.28 -3.90
CA MET A 251 12.75 2.88 -5.26
C MET A 251 13.76 3.37 -6.28
N LYS A 252 14.35 4.57 -6.08
CA LYS A 252 15.42 5.09 -6.92
C LYS A 252 16.62 4.14 -6.97
N ASN A 253 17.01 3.56 -5.84
CA ASN A 253 18.11 2.59 -5.76
C ASN A 253 17.80 1.28 -6.52
N ARG A 254 16.54 1.03 -6.84
CA ARG A 254 16.06 -0.12 -7.65
C ARG A 254 15.76 0.25 -9.10
N GLY A 255 16.08 1.47 -9.53
CA GLY A 255 15.75 1.95 -10.88
C GLY A 255 14.27 2.21 -11.12
N ILE A 256 13.46 2.32 -10.05
CA ILE A 256 12.02 2.60 -10.10
C ILE A 256 11.81 4.07 -9.78
N SER A 257 11.20 4.81 -10.69
CA SER A 257 10.82 6.21 -10.50
C SER A 257 9.31 6.37 -10.49
N PHE A 258 8.84 7.26 -9.65
CA PHE A 258 7.44 7.69 -9.59
C PHE A 258 7.31 9.15 -9.16
#